data_d0ff048097ee3fab9d9007183f95c00a
#
_entry.id   d0ff048097ee3fab9d9007183f95c00a
#
_cell.length_a   1.000
_cell.length_b   1.000
_cell.length_c   1.000
_cell.angle_alpha   90.00
_cell.angle_beta   90.00
_cell.angle_gamma   90.00
#
_symmetry.space_group_name_H-M   'P 1'
#
loop_
_entity.id
_entity.type
_entity.pdbx_description
1 polymer ?
#
loop_
_entity_poly.entity_id
_entity_poly.type
_entity_poly.pdbx_seq_one_letter_code
_entity_poly.pdbx_strand_id
1 'polypeptide(L)'
;AGRQGPAWITVVGDSDQSIYAFRGADIRNIQDFEQDFPDAKTILLEQNYRSTQTILDAANAVIAHNEGRKPKKLWTAVGKGEPIVGYAADNAQQEAVWVASEIARLHAEEGIAYSDMAIMYRANAQSRSLEEALINAGLPYQLIGGTKFYERREVKDALAYLQAILNPADDVNLRRILNVPKRGLGARAEAIVLEYA
;
A
#
# COMPACT_ATOMS: atom_id res chain seq x y z
N ALA A 1 -39.35 22.25 14.32
CA ALA A 1 -38.81 23.34 15.10
C ALA A 1 -37.37 23.55 14.70
N GLY A 2 -37.10 24.56 13.84
CA GLY A 2 -35.76 24.90 13.37
C GLY A 2 -34.93 25.44 14.54
N ARG A 3 -33.70 24.95 14.72
CA ARG A 3 -32.71 25.57 15.60
C ARG A 3 -32.40 26.96 15.02
N GLN A 4 -32.87 27.99 15.72
CA GLN A 4 -32.47 29.39 15.47
C GLN A 4 -31.18 29.63 16.27
N GLY A 5 -30.03 29.42 15.65
CA GLY A 5 -28.73 29.76 16.21
C GLY A 5 -27.68 29.74 15.09
N PRO A 6 -26.54 30.45 15.22
CA PRO A 6 -25.50 30.41 14.22
C PRO A 6 -25.02 28.96 14.02
N ALA A 7 -25.03 28.52 12.76
CA ALA A 7 -24.48 27.21 12.42
C ALA A 7 -22.94 27.31 12.43
N TRP A 8 -22.32 26.47 13.23
CA TRP A 8 -20.85 26.35 13.25
C TRP A 8 -20.44 25.21 12.34
N ILE A 9 -19.46 25.45 11.46
CA ILE A 9 -18.82 24.42 10.67
C ILE A 9 -17.34 24.34 11.05
N THR A 10 -16.87 23.13 11.29
CA THR A 10 -15.45 22.84 11.53
C THR A 10 -15.02 21.78 10.57
N VAL A 11 -13.94 22.04 9.83
CA VAL A 11 -13.32 21.07 8.92
C VAL A 11 -11.92 20.77 9.40
N VAL A 12 -11.52 19.50 9.28
CA VAL A 12 -10.19 19.02 9.64
C VAL A 12 -9.63 18.23 8.44
N GLY A 13 -8.39 18.49 8.10
CA GLY A 13 -7.74 17.79 7.00
C GLY A 13 -6.25 18.07 6.96
N ASP A 14 -5.55 17.36 6.08
CA ASP A 14 -4.14 17.54 5.86
C ASP A 14 -3.87 17.64 4.34
N SER A 15 -3.60 18.85 3.88
CA SER A 15 -3.31 19.13 2.47
C SER A 15 -2.05 18.43 1.97
N ASP A 16 -1.09 18.16 2.86
CA ASP A 16 0.16 17.49 2.51
C ASP A 16 0.00 15.97 2.34
N GLN A 17 -1.15 15.40 2.74
CA GLN A 17 -1.49 13.99 2.59
C GLN A 17 -2.52 13.72 1.49
N SER A 18 -2.71 14.64 0.56
CA SER A 18 -3.62 14.46 -0.58
C SER A 18 -3.03 13.54 -1.65
N ILE A 19 -2.97 12.24 -1.34
CA ILE A 19 -2.32 11.21 -2.17
C ILE A 19 -3.27 10.50 -3.14
N TYR A 20 -4.55 10.87 -3.19
CA TYR A 20 -5.57 10.22 -4.02
C TYR A 20 -5.99 11.04 -5.25
N ALA A 21 -5.17 11.98 -5.71
CA ALA A 21 -5.47 12.77 -6.91
C ALA A 21 -5.73 11.88 -8.14
N PHE A 22 -5.02 10.75 -8.26
CA PHE A 22 -5.22 9.75 -9.32
C PHE A 22 -6.59 9.03 -9.24
N ARG A 23 -7.34 9.19 -8.14
CA ARG A 23 -8.71 8.70 -7.95
C ARG A 23 -9.74 9.82 -7.98
N GLY A 24 -9.36 11.02 -8.44
CA GLY A 24 -10.25 12.17 -8.55
C GLY A 24 -10.39 12.99 -7.25
N ALA A 25 -9.54 12.77 -6.25
CA ALA A 25 -9.51 13.65 -5.09
C ALA A 25 -8.93 15.02 -5.47
N ASP A 26 -9.58 16.08 -5.01
CA ASP A 26 -9.17 17.45 -5.29
C ASP A 26 -8.72 18.15 -4.00
N ILE A 27 -7.45 18.53 -3.95
CA ILE A 27 -6.83 19.26 -2.84
C ILE A 27 -7.45 20.67 -2.68
N ARG A 28 -8.01 21.24 -3.76
CA ARG A 28 -8.63 22.57 -3.74
C ARG A 28 -9.74 22.66 -2.71
N ASN A 29 -10.46 21.59 -2.43
CA ASN A 29 -11.52 21.59 -1.41
C ASN A 29 -11.05 22.11 -0.04
N ILE A 30 -9.77 21.89 0.33
CA ILE A 30 -9.20 22.43 1.58
C ILE A 30 -8.63 23.83 1.33
N GLN A 31 -8.03 24.06 0.16
CA GLN A 31 -7.39 25.33 -0.16
C GLN A 31 -8.41 26.44 -0.33
N ASP A 32 -9.53 26.16 -0.99
CA ASP A 32 -10.58 27.13 -1.30
C ASP A 32 -11.51 27.39 -0.10
N PHE A 33 -11.44 26.58 0.97
CA PHE A 33 -12.32 26.74 2.13
C PHE A 33 -12.25 28.13 2.77
N GLU A 34 -11.07 28.75 2.78
CA GLU A 34 -10.94 30.12 3.32
C GLU A 34 -11.48 31.18 2.36
N GLN A 35 -11.57 30.88 1.06
CA GLN A 35 -12.22 31.76 0.09
C GLN A 35 -13.74 31.68 0.25
N ASP A 36 -14.27 30.48 0.46
CA ASP A 36 -15.70 30.25 0.69
C ASP A 36 -16.17 30.78 2.06
N PHE A 37 -15.26 30.75 3.06
CA PHE A 37 -15.52 31.19 4.44
C PHE A 37 -14.43 32.16 4.90
N PRO A 38 -14.50 33.45 4.51
CA PRO A 38 -13.44 34.43 4.81
C PRO A 38 -13.19 34.71 6.29
N ASP A 39 -14.19 34.46 7.13
CA ASP A 39 -14.10 34.58 8.59
C ASP A 39 -13.60 33.31 9.29
N ALA A 40 -13.25 32.28 8.54
CA ALA A 40 -12.77 31.03 9.11
C ALA A 40 -11.43 31.21 9.82
N LYS A 41 -11.35 30.64 11.04
CA LYS A 41 -10.10 30.60 11.82
C LYS A 41 -9.36 29.33 11.50
N THR A 42 -8.20 29.45 10.88
CA THR A 42 -7.29 28.31 10.63
C THR A 42 -6.38 28.08 11.83
N ILE A 43 -6.32 26.85 12.30
CA ILE A 43 -5.43 26.40 13.37
C ILE A 43 -4.55 25.28 12.81
N LEU A 44 -3.22 25.46 12.88
CA LEU A 44 -2.25 24.45 12.45
C LEU A 44 -1.94 23.48 13.60
N LEU A 45 -2.10 22.19 13.35
CA LEU A 45 -1.73 21.13 14.30
C LEU A 45 -0.35 20.60 13.91
N GLU A 46 0.71 21.21 14.42
CA GLU A 46 2.08 20.94 14.01
C GLU A 46 2.81 19.94 14.92
N GLN A 47 2.30 19.72 16.14
CA GLN A 47 2.90 18.74 17.04
C GLN A 47 2.51 17.32 16.62
N ASN A 48 3.53 16.51 16.35
CA ASN A 48 3.41 15.09 16.03
C ASN A 48 3.71 14.24 17.27
N TYR A 49 2.95 13.19 17.48
CA TYR A 49 3.05 12.27 18.62
C TYR A 49 3.45 10.84 18.21
N ARG A 50 3.66 10.62 16.90
CA ARG A 50 3.93 9.28 16.34
C ARG A 50 5.42 9.06 16.09
N SER A 51 6.08 10.05 15.48
CA SER A 51 7.42 9.90 14.91
C SER A 51 8.45 10.69 15.70
N THR A 52 9.71 10.24 15.59
CA THR A 52 10.88 10.98 16.09
C THR A 52 11.19 12.18 15.19
N GLN A 53 11.97 13.13 15.68
CA GLN A 53 12.28 14.36 14.94
C GLN A 53 13.08 14.07 13.66
N THR A 54 13.95 13.07 13.65
CA THR A 54 14.70 12.66 12.45
C THR A 54 13.78 12.32 11.28
N ILE A 55 12.70 11.57 11.54
CA ILE A 55 11.69 11.22 10.52
C ILE A 55 10.94 12.48 10.08
N LEU A 56 10.53 13.33 11.03
CA LEU A 56 9.80 14.55 10.74
C LEU A 56 10.65 15.57 9.95
N ASP A 57 11.94 15.67 10.22
CA ASP A 57 12.85 16.55 9.49
C ASP A 57 12.96 16.10 8.02
N ALA A 58 13.08 14.80 7.76
CA ALA A 58 13.08 14.26 6.42
C ALA A 58 11.73 14.49 5.70
N ALA A 59 10.61 14.24 6.38
CA ALA A 59 9.27 14.49 5.84
C ALA A 59 9.04 15.97 5.54
N ASN A 60 9.43 16.87 6.44
CA ASN A 60 9.36 18.32 6.25
C ASN A 60 10.21 18.77 5.05
N ALA A 61 11.40 18.20 4.87
CA ALA A 61 12.28 18.51 3.74
C ALA A 61 11.67 18.06 2.40
N VAL A 62 11.10 16.87 2.34
CA VAL A 62 10.45 16.36 1.12
C VAL A 62 9.23 17.22 0.76
N ILE A 63 8.34 17.48 1.72
CA ILE A 63 7.10 18.20 1.43
C ILE A 63 7.32 19.68 1.13
N ALA A 64 8.45 20.25 1.56
CA ALA A 64 8.79 21.64 1.27
C ALA A 64 8.96 21.94 -0.23
N HIS A 65 9.17 20.90 -1.06
CA HIS A 65 9.26 21.04 -2.52
C HIS A 65 7.90 21.21 -3.21
N ASN A 66 6.79 20.96 -2.51
CA ASN A 66 5.46 21.15 -3.07
C ASN A 66 5.09 22.63 -3.10
N GLU A 67 4.72 23.12 -4.28
CA GLU A 67 4.24 24.48 -4.47
C GLU A 67 2.79 24.64 -4.00
N GLY A 68 2.41 25.86 -3.60
CA GLY A 68 1.03 26.20 -3.25
C GLY A 68 0.51 25.63 -1.93
N ARG A 69 1.38 25.01 -1.10
CA ARG A 69 0.99 24.50 0.21
C ARG A 69 0.94 25.59 1.28
N LYS A 70 0.09 25.41 2.30
CA LYS A 70 0.18 26.20 3.52
C LYS A 70 1.44 25.80 4.30
N PRO A 71 2.33 26.73 4.65
CA PRO A 71 3.54 26.40 5.40
C PRO A 71 3.14 25.86 6.77
N LYS A 72 3.55 24.64 7.05
CA LYS A 72 3.54 24.04 8.38
C LYS A 72 4.81 23.23 8.57
N LYS A 73 5.29 23.12 9.78
CA LYS A 73 6.49 22.36 10.13
C LYS A 73 6.17 21.42 11.29
N LEU A 74 6.14 20.13 10.99
CA LEU A 74 5.91 19.12 11.99
C LEU A 74 7.11 19.05 12.97
N TRP A 75 6.79 19.00 14.25
CA TRP A 75 7.77 18.82 15.32
C TRP A 75 7.25 17.85 16.38
N THR A 76 8.14 17.29 17.19
CA THR A 76 7.78 16.34 18.25
C THR A 76 8.54 16.63 19.55
N ALA A 77 7.93 16.31 20.67
CA ALA A 77 8.58 16.33 21.98
C ALA A 77 9.36 15.04 22.29
N VAL A 78 9.24 14.00 21.46
CA VAL A 78 9.92 12.71 21.66
C VAL A 78 11.44 12.85 21.48
N GLY A 79 11.90 13.87 20.73
CA GLY A 79 13.30 14.11 20.45
C GLY A 79 13.79 13.41 19.17
N LYS A 80 15.10 13.39 18.96
CA LYS A 80 15.74 12.72 17.82
C LYS A 80 15.62 11.21 17.97
N GLY A 81 15.39 10.54 16.85
CA GLY A 81 15.43 9.08 16.74
C GLY A 81 16.70 8.63 15.99
N GLU A 82 16.72 7.35 15.65
CA GLU A 82 17.77 6.75 14.84
C GLU A 82 17.92 7.44 13.48
N PRO A 83 19.11 7.43 12.90
CA PRO A 83 19.35 7.91 11.55
C PRO A 83 18.53 7.13 10.51
N ILE A 84 18.11 7.81 9.45
CA ILE A 84 17.51 7.17 8.30
C ILE A 84 18.63 6.51 7.48
N VAL A 85 18.49 5.22 7.22
CA VAL A 85 19.41 4.44 6.38
C VAL A 85 18.91 4.45 4.94
N GLY A 86 19.77 4.82 4.00
CA GLY A 86 19.52 4.73 2.57
C GLY A 86 20.29 3.55 1.97
N TYR A 87 19.63 2.79 1.11
CA TYR A 87 20.24 1.71 0.35
C TYR A 87 19.90 1.85 -1.14
N ALA A 88 20.88 1.75 -2.00
CA ALA A 88 20.71 1.75 -3.45
C ALA A 88 21.11 0.39 -4.00
N ALA A 89 20.15 -0.31 -4.59
CA ALA A 89 20.35 -1.60 -5.23
C ALA A 89 20.42 -1.46 -6.76
N ASP A 90 21.08 -2.40 -7.43
CA ASP A 90 21.16 -2.43 -8.90
C ASP A 90 19.83 -2.85 -9.55
N ASN A 91 19.00 -3.59 -8.82
CA ASN A 91 17.71 -4.08 -9.29
C ASN A 91 16.77 -4.40 -8.13
N ALA A 92 15.48 -4.61 -8.45
CA ALA A 92 14.43 -4.88 -7.47
C ALA A 92 14.66 -6.18 -6.67
N GLN A 93 15.35 -7.17 -7.24
CA GLN A 93 15.65 -8.42 -6.54
C GLN A 93 16.69 -8.21 -5.45
N GLN A 94 17.75 -7.47 -5.73
CA GLN A 94 18.78 -7.13 -4.72
C GLN A 94 18.19 -6.25 -3.62
N GLU A 95 17.34 -5.27 -3.98
CA GLU A 95 16.60 -4.45 -3.01
C GLU A 95 15.79 -5.34 -2.06
N ALA A 96 15.00 -6.28 -2.61
CA ALA A 96 14.15 -7.16 -1.82
C ALA A 96 14.96 -8.10 -0.91
N VAL A 97 16.07 -8.63 -1.37
CA VAL A 97 16.98 -9.47 -0.57
C VAL A 97 17.58 -8.65 0.57
N TRP A 98 18.03 -7.43 0.30
CA TRP A 98 18.56 -6.54 1.33
C TRP A 98 17.50 -6.23 2.40
N VAL A 99 16.26 -5.89 1.98
CA VAL A 99 15.15 -5.63 2.90
C VAL A 99 14.87 -6.83 3.79
N ALA A 100 14.79 -8.04 3.21
CA ALA A 100 14.56 -9.26 3.98
C ALA A 100 15.71 -9.52 4.99
N SER A 101 16.95 -9.30 4.58
CA SER A 101 18.12 -9.45 5.46
C SER A 101 18.11 -8.45 6.60
N GLU A 102 17.74 -7.20 6.34
CA GLU A 102 17.66 -6.16 7.38
C GLU A 102 16.53 -6.44 8.38
N ILE A 103 15.37 -6.92 7.92
CA ILE A 103 14.28 -7.37 8.81
C ILE A 103 14.76 -8.50 9.72
N ALA A 104 15.47 -9.50 9.16
CA ALA A 104 16.01 -10.60 9.94
C ALA A 104 17.04 -10.11 10.97
N ARG A 105 17.91 -9.19 10.58
CA ARG A 105 18.90 -8.57 11.47
C ARG A 105 18.24 -7.83 12.63
N LEU A 106 17.31 -6.93 12.33
CA LEU A 106 16.60 -6.14 13.33
C LEU A 106 15.85 -7.03 14.34
N HIS A 107 15.27 -8.12 13.85
CA HIS A 107 14.61 -9.08 14.74
C HIS A 107 15.61 -9.83 15.64
N ALA A 108 16.71 -10.33 15.05
CA ALA A 108 17.67 -11.15 15.76
C ALA A 108 18.58 -10.36 16.72
N GLU A 109 19.02 -9.18 16.30
CA GLU A 109 20.02 -8.40 17.04
C GLU A 109 19.37 -7.36 17.96
N GLU A 110 18.26 -6.77 17.54
CA GLU A 110 17.60 -5.68 18.27
C GLU A 110 16.30 -6.11 18.95
N GLY A 111 15.83 -7.36 18.71
CA GLY A 111 14.63 -7.92 19.33
C GLY A 111 13.32 -7.30 18.85
N ILE A 112 13.34 -6.58 17.70
CA ILE A 112 12.14 -5.94 17.17
C ILE A 112 11.17 -7.02 16.67
N ALA A 113 9.92 -6.97 17.07
CA ALA A 113 8.93 -7.94 16.62
C ALA A 113 8.58 -7.72 15.14
N TYR A 114 8.35 -8.79 14.38
CA TYR A 114 7.94 -8.68 12.97
C TYR A 114 6.66 -7.86 12.79
N SER A 115 5.76 -7.89 13.77
CA SER A 115 4.53 -7.06 13.78
C SER A 115 4.79 -5.55 13.84
N ASP A 116 5.96 -5.14 14.28
CA ASP A 116 6.34 -3.74 14.44
C ASP A 116 7.13 -3.22 13.23
N MET A 117 7.34 -4.07 12.23
CA MET A 117 8.01 -3.72 10.98
C MET A 117 7.01 -3.63 9.84
N ALA A 118 7.18 -2.65 8.96
CA ALA A 118 6.33 -2.47 7.77
C ALA A 118 7.15 -2.13 6.54
N ILE A 119 6.82 -2.75 5.41
CA ILE A 119 7.38 -2.41 4.10
C ILE A 119 6.31 -1.66 3.32
N MET A 120 6.61 -0.44 2.92
CA MET A 120 5.73 0.40 2.11
C MET A 120 6.28 0.56 0.71
N TYR A 121 5.44 0.40 -0.30
CA TYR A 121 5.80 0.55 -1.71
C TYR A 121 4.74 1.32 -2.49
N ARG A 122 5.12 1.91 -3.62
CA ARG A 122 4.24 2.78 -4.40
C ARG A 122 3.29 2.01 -5.30
N ALA A 123 3.73 0.93 -5.91
CA ALA A 123 2.95 0.17 -6.90
C ALA A 123 2.89 -1.31 -6.52
N ASN A 124 1.71 -1.93 -6.72
CA ASN A 124 1.49 -3.34 -6.38
C ASN A 124 2.45 -4.32 -7.10
N ALA A 125 2.99 -3.92 -8.25
CA ALA A 125 3.97 -4.74 -8.97
C ALA A 125 5.27 -4.96 -8.16
N GLN A 126 5.61 -4.01 -7.27
CA GLN A 126 6.81 -4.10 -6.42
C GLN A 126 6.68 -5.17 -5.32
N SER A 127 5.46 -5.56 -4.95
CA SER A 127 5.27 -6.56 -3.89
C SER A 127 5.86 -7.92 -4.24
N ARG A 128 5.93 -8.29 -5.53
CA ARG A 128 6.35 -9.62 -5.95
C ARG A 128 7.76 -9.97 -5.49
N SER A 129 8.74 -9.13 -5.81
CA SER A 129 10.14 -9.37 -5.41
C SER A 129 10.32 -9.40 -3.89
N LEU A 130 9.57 -8.53 -3.17
CA LEU A 130 9.57 -8.50 -1.71
C LEU A 130 8.96 -9.79 -1.12
N GLU A 131 7.81 -10.22 -1.64
CA GLU A 131 7.16 -11.47 -1.20
C GLU A 131 8.07 -12.68 -1.44
N GLU A 132 8.69 -12.78 -2.63
CA GLU A 132 9.63 -13.86 -2.97
C GLU A 132 10.85 -13.86 -2.02
N ALA A 133 11.43 -12.70 -1.73
CA ALA A 133 12.56 -12.59 -0.82
C ALA A 133 12.21 -12.98 0.63
N LEU A 134 11.05 -12.53 1.13
CA LEU A 134 10.56 -12.87 2.47
C LEU A 134 10.27 -14.37 2.60
N ILE A 135 9.64 -14.99 1.58
CA ILE A 135 9.38 -16.45 1.54
C ILE A 135 10.69 -17.21 1.55
N ASN A 136 11.66 -16.83 0.71
CA ASN A 136 12.96 -17.51 0.61
C ASN A 136 13.77 -17.39 1.91
N ALA A 137 13.61 -16.27 2.63
CA ALA A 137 14.24 -16.08 3.93
C ALA A 137 13.47 -16.72 5.10
N GLY A 138 12.29 -17.34 4.85
CA GLY A 138 11.45 -17.94 5.89
C GLY A 138 10.82 -16.92 6.84
N LEU A 139 10.71 -15.66 6.43
CA LEU A 139 10.17 -14.57 7.26
C LEU A 139 8.65 -14.50 7.14
N PRO A 140 7.93 -14.41 8.28
CA PRO A 140 6.47 -14.23 8.25
C PRO A 140 6.11 -12.83 7.73
N TYR A 141 5.10 -12.75 6.87
CA TYR A 141 4.57 -11.48 6.39
C TYR A 141 3.07 -11.51 6.16
N GLN A 142 2.46 -10.33 6.19
CA GLN A 142 1.06 -10.12 5.83
C GLN A 142 0.96 -8.99 4.81
N LEU A 143 0.28 -9.23 3.68
CA LEU A 143 -0.02 -8.20 2.70
C LEU A 143 -1.32 -7.49 3.07
N ILE A 144 -1.24 -6.17 3.33
CA ILE A 144 -2.40 -5.36 3.72
C ILE A 144 -2.95 -4.62 2.50
N GLY A 145 -4.26 -4.72 2.27
CA GLY A 145 -4.94 -4.03 1.17
C GLY A 145 -4.77 -4.64 -0.21
N GLY A 146 -4.21 -5.84 -0.31
CA GLY A 146 -4.06 -6.59 -1.56
C GLY A 146 -4.14 -8.10 -1.35
N THR A 147 -4.20 -8.85 -2.45
CA THR A 147 -4.00 -10.31 -2.46
C THR A 147 -2.54 -10.62 -2.75
N LYS A 148 -1.98 -11.60 -2.05
CA LYS A 148 -0.62 -12.13 -2.33
C LYS A 148 -0.49 -12.42 -3.81
N PHE A 149 0.68 -12.16 -4.39
CA PHE A 149 0.88 -12.25 -5.84
C PHE A 149 0.34 -13.55 -6.42
N TYR A 150 0.71 -14.69 -5.84
CA TYR A 150 0.27 -16.01 -6.29
C TYR A 150 -1.20 -16.33 -5.96
N GLU A 151 -1.86 -15.54 -5.13
CA GLU A 151 -3.29 -15.68 -4.83
C GLU A 151 -4.18 -14.87 -5.77
N ARG A 152 -3.60 -13.98 -6.56
CA ARG A 152 -4.34 -13.19 -7.56
C ARG A 152 -4.97 -14.11 -8.59
N ARG A 153 -6.21 -13.79 -8.96
CA ARG A 153 -6.99 -14.62 -9.88
C ARG A 153 -6.25 -14.85 -11.19
N GLU A 154 -5.69 -13.80 -11.78
CA GLU A 154 -4.99 -13.82 -13.06
C GLU A 154 -3.75 -14.72 -13.00
N VAL A 155 -3.03 -14.71 -11.89
CA VAL A 155 -1.84 -15.54 -11.67
C VAL A 155 -2.24 -17.00 -11.51
N LYS A 156 -3.27 -17.28 -10.72
CA LYS A 156 -3.82 -18.63 -10.57
C LYS A 156 -4.36 -19.19 -11.89
N ASP A 157 -4.99 -18.34 -12.70
CA ASP A 157 -5.49 -18.74 -14.02
C ASP A 157 -4.32 -19.08 -14.97
N ALA A 158 -3.28 -18.24 -15.00
CA ALA A 158 -2.07 -18.49 -15.80
C ALA A 158 -1.33 -19.79 -15.37
N LEU A 159 -1.18 -19.99 -14.06
CA LEU A 159 -0.58 -21.22 -13.52
C LEU A 159 -1.40 -22.45 -13.88
N ALA A 160 -2.73 -22.36 -13.80
CA ALA A 160 -3.62 -23.46 -14.16
C ALA A 160 -3.49 -23.84 -15.65
N TYR A 161 -3.28 -22.89 -16.56
CA TYR A 161 -2.96 -23.17 -17.94
C TYR A 161 -1.65 -23.95 -18.09
N LEU A 162 -0.59 -23.51 -17.41
CA LEU A 162 0.70 -24.19 -17.47
C LEU A 162 0.62 -25.61 -16.87
N GLN A 163 -0.08 -25.78 -15.76
CA GLN A 163 -0.27 -27.07 -15.12
C GLN A 163 -1.11 -28.03 -15.97
N ALA A 164 -2.17 -27.55 -16.61
CA ALA A 164 -2.99 -28.37 -17.52
C ALA A 164 -2.19 -28.79 -18.79
N ILE A 165 -1.23 -27.98 -19.24
CA ILE A 165 -0.33 -28.35 -20.35
C ILE A 165 0.66 -29.42 -19.91
N LEU A 166 1.22 -29.31 -18.68
CA LEU A 166 2.19 -30.28 -18.14
C LEU A 166 1.54 -31.60 -17.74
N ASN A 167 0.32 -31.55 -17.25
CA ASN A 167 -0.45 -32.73 -16.86
C ASN A 167 -1.88 -32.66 -17.45
N PRO A 168 -2.10 -33.25 -18.61
CA PRO A 168 -3.43 -33.27 -19.25
C PRO A 168 -4.54 -33.97 -18.42
N ALA A 169 -4.18 -34.77 -17.43
CA ALA A 169 -5.13 -35.43 -16.53
C ALA A 169 -5.45 -34.60 -15.27
N ASP A 170 -5.09 -33.30 -15.24
CA ASP A 170 -5.36 -32.40 -14.14
C ASP A 170 -6.74 -31.72 -14.28
N ASP A 171 -7.78 -32.41 -13.86
CA ASP A 171 -9.16 -31.94 -13.95
C ASP A 171 -9.41 -30.66 -13.17
N VAL A 172 -8.68 -30.44 -12.07
CA VAL A 172 -8.84 -29.25 -11.22
C VAL A 172 -8.41 -28.01 -11.97
N ASN A 173 -7.23 -28.04 -12.57
CA ASN A 173 -6.73 -26.92 -13.34
C ASN A 173 -7.46 -26.78 -14.69
N LEU A 174 -7.81 -27.87 -15.35
CA LEU A 174 -8.64 -27.86 -16.55
C LEU A 174 -9.99 -27.17 -16.28
N ARG A 175 -10.68 -27.55 -15.23
CA ARG A 175 -11.96 -26.95 -14.82
C ARG A 175 -11.83 -25.47 -14.57
N ARG A 176 -10.74 -25.05 -13.91
CA ARG A 176 -10.48 -23.64 -13.64
C ARG A 176 -10.38 -22.81 -14.91
N ILE A 177 -9.70 -23.30 -15.95
CA ILE A 177 -9.42 -22.54 -17.17
C ILE A 177 -10.45 -22.76 -18.28
N LEU A 178 -11.34 -23.72 -18.15
CA LEU A 178 -12.27 -24.15 -19.20
C LEU A 178 -13.06 -22.97 -19.79
N ASN A 179 -13.48 -22.02 -18.96
CA ASN A 179 -14.22 -20.83 -19.36
C ASN A 179 -13.48 -19.52 -19.03
N VAL A 180 -12.16 -19.55 -18.94
CA VAL A 180 -11.25 -18.41 -18.75
C VAL A 180 -10.23 -18.40 -19.90
N PRO A 181 -10.24 -17.40 -20.81
CA PRO A 181 -11.26 -16.36 -20.99
C PRO A 181 -12.65 -16.94 -21.30
N LYS A 182 -13.70 -16.13 -21.18
CA LYS A 182 -15.07 -16.58 -21.46
C LYS A 182 -15.21 -17.18 -22.87
N ARG A 183 -15.59 -18.46 -22.94
CA ARG A 183 -15.80 -19.23 -24.20
C ARG A 183 -17.26 -19.56 -24.47
N GLY A 184 -18.19 -19.01 -23.65
CA GLY A 184 -19.61 -19.30 -23.81
C GLY A 184 -20.04 -20.68 -23.31
N LEU A 185 -19.18 -21.37 -22.55
CA LEU A 185 -19.50 -22.67 -21.97
C LEU A 185 -20.39 -22.49 -20.75
N GLY A 186 -21.61 -22.99 -20.78
CA GLY A 186 -22.50 -23.04 -19.63
C GLY A 186 -22.24 -24.29 -18.77
N ALA A 187 -22.86 -24.34 -17.58
CA ALA A 187 -22.70 -25.44 -16.63
C ALA A 187 -22.99 -26.84 -17.23
N ARG A 188 -23.91 -26.94 -18.18
CA ARG A 188 -24.22 -28.21 -18.89
C ARG A 188 -23.06 -28.64 -19.79
N ALA A 189 -22.43 -27.72 -20.50
CA ALA A 189 -21.30 -28.05 -21.37
C ALA A 189 -20.07 -28.41 -20.54
N GLU A 190 -19.87 -27.73 -19.41
CA GLU A 190 -18.80 -28.07 -18.42
C GLU A 190 -18.99 -29.50 -17.89
N ALA A 191 -20.21 -29.88 -17.49
CA ALA A 191 -20.49 -31.21 -16.99
C ALA A 191 -20.18 -32.30 -18.03
N ILE A 192 -20.57 -32.06 -19.30
CA ILE A 192 -20.31 -33.01 -20.42
C ILE A 192 -18.78 -33.17 -20.63
N VAL A 193 -18.01 -32.07 -20.66
CA VAL A 193 -16.56 -32.14 -20.87
C VAL A 193 -15.89 -32.93 -19.73
N LEU A 194 -16.31 -32.74 -18.50
CA LEU A 194 -15.75 -33.43 -17.34
C LEU A 194 -16.17 -34.91 -17.22
N GLU A 195 -17.23 -35.30 -17.90
CA GLU A 195 -17.67 -36.71 -17.96
C GLU A 195 -16.81 -37.53 -18.99
N TYR A 196 -16.21 -36.85 -19.97
CA TYR A 196 -15.39 -37.45 -21.02
C TYR A 196 -13.87 -37.25 -20.82
N ALA A 197 -13.45 -36.51 -19.79
CA ALA A 197 -12.03 -36.30 -19.48
C ALA A 197 -11.53 -37.36 -18.49
#